data_6704f08b61aa1975d024a96456f95995
#
_entry.id   6704f08b61aa1975d024a96456f95995
#
_cell.length_a   1.000
_cell.length_b   1.000
_cell.length_c   1.000
_cell.angle_alpha   90.00
_cell.angle_beta   90.00
_cell.angle_gamma   90.00
#
_symmetry.space_group_name_H-M   'P 1'
#
loop_
_entity.id
_entity.type
_entity.pdbx_description
1 polymer ?
#
loop_
_entity_poly.entity_id
_entity_poly.type
_entity_poly.pdbx_seq_one_letter_code
_entity_poly.pdbx_strand_id
1 'polypeptide(L)'
;MTKPELTIGEVSRVARKMMKTYYHFTGDTLRDGRPIPKPGVWLKHDGPVIPCKSGLHASEHPFDALAYAPGNMLHKVNLRGEITPHGDPIDKHCARERRIVATIDAECVMRSFARRVALDAVKRYWLEAPEVVVEYLKTGDETKRAAAGDAAWAAARAAAGDAAWAAAWDAAWDAARAAAGAAARDAARAAAGAAARDAAWDAARAAAWDAAWAAAKRKQRDLFKRMVNKEF
;
A
#
# COMPACT_ATOMS: atom_id res chain seq x y z
N MET A 1 4.91 -40.67 36.58
CA MET A 1 3.91 -40.13 35.65
C MET A 1 4.59 -39.92 34.29
N THR A 2 4.39 -40.83 33.35
CA THR A 2 4.92 -40.77 31.99
C THR A 2 4.10 -39.75 31.21
N LYS A 3 4.74 -38.75 30.57
CA LYS A 3 4.08 -37.84 29.64
C LYS A 3 3.49 -38.65 28.49
N PRO A 4 2.23 -38.38 28.07
CA PRO A 4 1.65 -39.07 26.93
C PRO A 4 2.49 -38.77 25.67
N GLU A 5 2.93 -39.80 24.96
CA GLU A 5 3.53 -39.66 23.64
C GLU A 5 2.48 -39.22 22.64
N LEU A 6 2.76 -38.11 21.94
CA LEU A 6 1.90 -37.60 20.89
C LEU A 6 1.91 -38.55 19.69
N THR A 7 0.73 -38.86 19.16
CA THR A 7 0.62 -39.62 17.90
C THR A 7 1.20 -38.85 16.72
N ILE A 8 1.63 -39.55 15.65
CA ILE A 8 2.13 -38.91 14.42
C ILE A 8 1.15 -37.86 13.86
N GLY A 9 -0.17 -38.12 14.02
CA GLY A 9 -1.22 -37.17 13.63
C GLY A 9 -1.25 -35.90 14.48
N GLU A 10 -1.05 -36.02 15.80
CA GLU A 10 -0.99 -34.90 16.74
C GLU A 10 0.29 -34.10 16.56
N VAL A 11 1.43 -34.74 16.38
CA VAL A 11 2.71 -34.08 16.03
C VAL A 11 2.56 -33.29 14.74
N SER A 12 1.95 -33.89 13.69
CA SER A 12 1.68 -33.19 12.42
C SER A 12 0.73 -32.00 12.58
N ARG A 13 -0.29 -32.12 13.47
CA ARG A 13 -1.24 -31.03 13.75
C ARG A 13 -0.58 -29.89 14.53
N VAL A 14 0.26 -30.22 15.52
CA VAL A 14 1.03 -29.24 16.30
C VAL A 14 2.06 -28.56 15.42
N ALA A 15 2.81 -29.30 14.59
CA ALA A 15 3.76 -28.73 13.64
C ALA A 15 3.09 -27.79 12.61
N ARG A 16 1.91 -28.14 12.12
CA ARG A 16 1.12 -27.24 11.24
C ARG A 16 0.69 -25.95 11.95
N LYS A 17 0.33 -26.03 13.25
CA LYS A 17 -0.07 -24.88 14.07
C LYS A 17 1.10 -23.96 14.41
N MET A 18 2.34 -24.45 14.38
CA MET A 18 3.57 -23.67 14.65
C MET A 18 4.19 -23.02 13.42
N MET A 19 3.78 -23.41 12.20
CA MET A 19 4.33 -22.80 10.99
C MET A 19 3.82 -21.39 10.79
N LYS A 20 4.73 -20.42 10.65
CA LYS A 20 4.42 -19.04 10.34
C LYS A 20 3.62 -18.95 9.03
N THR A 21 2.55 -18.18 9.05
CA THR A 21 1.72 -17.90 7.87
C THR A 21 2.26 -16.69 7.13
N TYR A 22 2.35 -16.83 5.81
CA TYR A 22 2.69 -15.77 4.87
C TYR A 22 1.56 -15.63 3.84
N TYR A 23 1.66 -14.60 3.01
CA TYR A 23 0.67 -14.27 1.98
C TYR A 23 1.35 -14.12 0.62
N HIS A 24 0.67 -14.60 -0.43
CA HIS A 24 1.17 -14.52 -1.80
C HIS A 24 0.00 -14.35 -2.76
N PHE A 25 0.13 -13.47 -3.74
CA PHE A 25 -0.85 -13.30 -4.81
C PHE A 25 -0.40 -14.00 -6.08
N THR A 26 -1.37 -14.53 -6.84
CA THR A 26 -1.19 -14.99 -8.21
C THR A 26 -2.30 -14.45 -9.11
N GLY A 27 -2.14 -14.58 -10.44
CA GLY A 27 -3.24 -14.57 -11.39
C GLY A 27 -3.83 -15.99 -11.51
N ASP A 28 -4.26 -16.37 -12.71
CA ASP A 28 -4.79 -17.71 -13.00
C ASP A 28 -3.71 -18.79 -13.01
N THR A 29 -2.45 -18.39 -13.15
CA THR A 29 -1.28 -19.25 -13.15
C THR A 29 -0.18 -18.72 -12.24
N LEU A 30 0.83 -19.53 -11.97
CA LEU A 30 2.10 -19.06 -11.42
C LEU A 30 2.79 -18.14 -12.45
N ARG A 31 3.76 -17.34 -11.97
CA ARG A 31 4.49 -16.38 -12.80
C ARG A 31 5.23 -17.02 -13.99
N ASP A 32 5.59 -18.27 -13.89
CA ASP A 32 6.24 -19.07 -14.93
C ASP A 32 5.26 -19.82 -15.85
N GLY A 33 3.96 -19.53 -15.76
CA GLY A 33 2.89 -20.13 -16.57
C GLY A 33 2.38 -21.48 -16.07
N ARG A 34 3.02 -22.09 -15.07
CA ARG A 34 2.55 -23.35 -14.49
C ARG A 34 1.22 -23.17 -13.74
N PRO A 35 0.39 -24.23 -13.67
CA PRO A 35 -0.84 -24.17 -12.90
C PRO A 35 -0.55 -23.94 -11.41
N ILE A 36 -1.49 -23.28 -10.73
CA ILE A 36 -1.42 -23.08 -9.28
C ILE A 36 -1.53 -24.45 -8.59
N PRO A 37 -0.57 -24.84 -7.73
CA PRO A 37 -0.60 -26.14 -7.07
C PRO A 37 -1.77 -26.23 -6.09
N LYS A 38 -2.30 -27.45 -5.93
CA LYS A 38 -3.33 -27.73 -4.92
C LYS A 38 -2.83 -27.42 -3.52
N PRO A 39 -3.73 -26.99 -2.59
CA PRO A 39 -3.35 -26.80 -1.18
C PRO A 39 -2.66 -28.05 -0.61
N GLY A 40 -1.63 -27.83 0.18
CA GLY A 40 -0.83 -28.89 0.81
C GLY A 40 0.42 -29.33 0.02
N VAL A 41 0.47 -29.07 -1.28
CA VAL A 41 1.62 -29.42 -2.14
C VAL A 41 2.75 -28.42 -1.93
N TRP A 42 3.96 -28.94 -1.67
CA TRP A 42 5.17 -28.13 -1.59
C TRP A 42 5.75 -27.88 -2.98
N LEU A 43 5.81 -26.61 -3.36
CA LEU A 43 6.66 -26.16 -4.46
C LEU A 43 8.09 -26.07 -3.94
N LYS A 44 9.05 -26.50 -4.76
CA LYS A 44 10.48 -26.42 -4.47
C LYS A 44 11.17 -25.62 -5.57
N HIS A 45 12.11 -24.79 -5.16
CA HIS A 45 13.02 -24.06 -6.02
C HIS A 45 14.42 -24.65 -5.90
N ASP A 46 15.00 -25.11 -7.00
CA ASP A 46 16.27 -25.81 -6.99
C ASP A 46 17.49 -24.88 -7.19
N GLY A 47 17.28 -23.66 -7.69
CA GLY A 47 18.32 -22.66 -7.88
C GLY A 47 18.68 -21.90 -6.59
N PRO A 48 19.57 -20.90 -6.65
CA PRO A 48 19.91 -20.04 -5.51
C PRO A 48 18.69 -19.23 -5.06
N VAL A 49 18.56 -19.02 -3.74
CA VAL A 49 17.48 -18.20 -3.15
C VAL A 49 17.95 -16.75 -3.10
N ILE A 50 17.58 -15.97 -4.11
CA ILE A 50 17.98 -14.56 -4.27
C ILE A 50 16.71 -13.70 -4.33
N PRO A 51 16.45 -12.84 -3.33
CA PRO A 51 15.28 -11.95 -3.33
C PRO A 51 15.17 -11.15 -4.64
N CYS A 52 13.95 -11.01 -5.16
CA CYS A 52 13.62 -10.33 -6.42
C CYS A 52 14.13 -10.99 -7.72
N LYS A 53 14.99 -12.01 -7.63
CA LYS A 53 15.57 -12.68 -8.80
C LYS A 53 15.16 -14.15 -8.91
N SER A 54 15.30 -14.91 -7.83
CA SER A 54 15.20 -16.37 -7.86
C SER A 54 14.70 -16.89 -6.53
N GLY A 55 13.70 -17.80 -6.54
CA GLY A 55 13.10 -18.41 -5.36
C GLY A 55 11.60 -18.15 -5.24
N LEU A 56 11.00 -18.63 -4.17
CA LEU A 56 9.55 -18.58 -3.93
C LEU A 56 9.22 -17.47 -2.93
N HIS A 57 8.57 -16.42 -3.41
CA HIS A 57 8.31 -15.21 -2.63
C HIS A 57 6.98 -15.27 -1.88
N ALA A 58 6.92 -14.66 -0.69
CA ALA A 58 5.72 -14.37 0.07
C ALA A 58 5.97 -13.24 1.09
N SER A 59 4.92 -12.59 1.57
CA SER A 59 4.98 -11.52 2.58
C SER A 59 4.32 -11.96 3.89
N GLU A 60 4.81 -11.47 5.03
CA GLU A 60 4.19 -11.76 6.33
C GLU A 60 2.82 -11.09 6.50
N HIS A 61 2.59 -10.07 5.71
CA HIS A 61 1.37 -9.29 5.77
C HIS A 61 0.69 -9.25 4.40
N PRO A 62 -0.64 -9.45 4.32
CA PRO A 62 -1.34 -9.46 3.03
C PRO A 62 -1.26 -8.12 2.30
N PHE A 63 -1.17 -7.00 3.01
CA PHE A 63 -0.99 -5.67 2.43
C PHE A 63 0.36 -5.52 1.72
N ASP A 64 1.43 -6.08 2.28
CA ASP A 64 2.75 -6.05 1.64
C ASP A 64 2.77 -6.98 0.41
N ALA A 65 2.09 -8.13 0.49
CA ALA A 65 1.90 -9.03 -0.65
C ALA A 65 1.13 -8.36 -1.81
N LEU A 66 0.18 -7.45 -1.50
CA LEU A 66 -0.62 -6.73 -2.49
C LEU A 66 0.25 -5.87 -3.42
N ALA A 67 1.36 -5.32 -2.94
CA ALA A 67 2.29 -4.53 -3.76
C ALA A 67 2.94 -5.35 -4.90
N TYR A 68 2.89 -6.68 -4.81
CA TYR A 68 3.47 -7.63 -5.77
C TYR A 68 2.43 -8.48 -6.49
N ALA A 69 1.14 -8.14 -6.34
CA ALA A 69 0.04 -8.93 -6.86
C ALA A 69 -0.05 -8.86 -8.40
N PRO A 70 0.08 -9.98 -9.12
CA PRO A 70 -0.17 -10.02 -10.56
C PRO A 70 -1.66 -10.19 -10.91
N GLY A 71 -2.47 -10.55 -9.93
CA GLY A 71 -3.91 -10.78 -10.04
C GLY A 71 -4.59 -10.82 -8.68
N ASN A 72 -5.77 -11.37 -8.60
CA ASN A 72 -6.66 -11.32 -7.43
C ASN A 72 -6.67 -12.59 -6.57
N MET A 73 -5.99 -13.66 -6.98
CA MET A 73 -5.95 -14.89 -6.21
C MET A 73 -4.98 -14.77 -5.04
N LEU A 74 -5.51 -14.64 -3.83
CA LEU A 74 -4.72 -14.52 -2.60
C LEU A 74 -4.60 -15.87 -1.90
N HIS A 75 -3.37 -16.23 -1.60
CA HIS A 75 -3.04 -17.47 -0.91
C HIS A 75 -2.46 -17.21 0.49
N LYS A 76 -2.94 -17.94 1.49
CA LYS A 76 -2.18 -18.20 2.71
C LYS A 76 -1.17 -19.29 2.39
N VAL A 77 0.10 -19.05 2.72
CA VAL A 77 1.19 -19.97 2.40
C VAL A 77 2.09 -20.21 3.61
N ASN A 78 2.76 -21.37 3.62
CA ASN A 78 3.90 -21.62 4.51
C ASN A 78 5.19 -21.59 3.69
N LEU A 79 6.26 -21.18 4.34
CA LEU A 79 7.61 -21.20 3.80
C LEU A 79 8.47 -22.15 4.63
N ARG A 80 9.45 -22.81 4.00
CA ARG A 80 10.48 -23.62 4.70
C ARG A 80 11.79 -23.67 3.89
N GLY A 81 12.80 -24.27 4.50
CA GLY A 81 14.17 -24.32 3.97
C GLY A 81 14.89 -22.99 4.17
N GLU A 82 15.76 -22.63 3.26
CA GLU A 82 16.42 -21.33 3.25
C GLU A 82 15.38 -20.23 3.03
N ILE A 83 15.30 -19.25 3.95
CA ILE A 83 14.37 -18.13 3.90
C ILE A 83 15.15 -16.83 4.07
N THR A 84 15.15 -15.99 3.07
CA THR A 84 15.84 -14.70 3.04
C THR A 84 14.84 -13.55 3.08
N PRO A 85 14.87 -12.65 4.09
CA PRO A 85 14.06 -11.45 4.12
C PRO A 85 14.56 -10.42 3.11
N HIS A 86 13.65 -9.53 2.67
CA HIS A 86 13.96 -8.42 1.75
C HIS A 86 13.10 -7.19 2.04
N GLY A 87 13.71 -6.02 1.83
CA GLY A 87 13.11 -4.71 2.04
C GLY A 87 13.56 -4.08 3.37
N ASP A 88 13.50 -2.74 3.42
CA ASP A 88 13.70 -1.94 4.63
C ASP A 88 12.58 -0.89 4.69
N PRO A 89 11.56 -1.08 5.54
CA PRO A 89 11.32 -2.26 6.39
C PRO A 89 11.03 -3.54 5.57
N ILE A 90 11.25 -4.71 6.18
CA ILE A 90 11.00 -6.02 5.53
C ILE A 90 9.55 -6.10 5.08
N ASP A 91 9.33 -6.30 3.78
CA ASP A 91 8.01 -6.39 3.15
C ASP A 91 7.73 -7.75 2.51
N LYS A 92 8.78 -8.52 2.19
CA LYS A 92 8.68 -9.87 1.64
C LYS A 92 9.82 -10.78 2.07
N HIS A 93 9.62 -12.07 1.84
CA HIS A 93 10.59 -13.14 2.03
C HIS A 93 10.71 -13.94 0.75
N CYS A 94 11.91 -14.43 0.48
CA CYS A 94 12.21 -15.37 -0.57
C CYS A 94 12.62 -16.71 0.06
N ALA A 95 12.04 -17.82 -0.39
CA ALA A 95 12.25 -19.12 0.23
C ALA A 95 12.58 -20.22 -0.77
N ARG A 96 13.19 -21.30 -0.25
CA ARG A 96 13.47 -22.53 -0.99
C ARG A 96 12.20 -23.30 -1.32
N GLU A 97 11.27 -23.36 -0.37
CA GLU A 97 10.01 -24.10 -0.54
C GLU A 97 8.83 -23.28 -0.05
N ARG A 98 7.71 -23.40 -0.77
CA ARG A 98 6.44 -22.75 -0.46
C ARG A 98 5.29 -23.72 -0.68
N ARG A 99 4.32 -23.70 0.24
CA ARG A 99 3.11 -24.50 0.18
C ARG A 99 1.90 -23.59 0.35
N ILE A 100 0.90 -23.73 -0.52
CA ILE A 100 -0.41 -23.12 -0.35
C ILE A 100 -1.16 -23.84 0.77
N VAL A 101 -1.74 -23.09 1.70
CA VAL A 101 -2.58 -23.59 2.79
C VAL A 101 -4.05 -23.36 2.47
N ALA A 102 -4.39 -22.16 2.00
CA ALA A 102 -5.74 -21.74 1.62
C ALA A 102 -5.67 -20.68 0.52
N THR A 103 -6.73 -20.56 -0.26
CA THR A 103 -6.82 -19.63 -1.38
C THR A 103 -8.21 -18.97 -1.38
N ILE A 104 -8.25 -17.67 -1.65
CA ILE A 104 -9.48 -16.93 -1.93
C ILE A 104 -9.31 -16.08 -3.20
N ASP A 105 -10.43 -15.79 -3.87
CA ASP A 105 -10.51 -14.65 -4.77
C ASP A 105 -10.67 -13.37 -3.93
N ALA A 106 -9.66 -12.53 -3.94
CA ALA A 106 -9.62 -11.30 -3.15
C ALA A 106 -10.16 -10.06 -3.89
N GLU A 107 -10.76 -10.20 -5.09
CA GLU A 107 -11.22 -9.06 -5.88
C GLU A 107 -12.18 -8.17 -5.09
N CYS A 108 -13.22 -8.76 -4.49
CA CYS A 108 -14.20 -8.01 -3.68
C CYS A 108 -13.54 -7.31 -2.48
N VAL A 109 -12.59 -7.98 -1.82
CA VAL A 109 -11.83 -7.41 -0.70
C VAL A 109 -10.99 -6.22 -1.15
N MET A 110 -10.26 -6.36 -2.25
CA MET A 110 -9.41 -5.30 -2.80
C MET A 110 -10.24 -4.08 -3.22
N ARG A 111 -11.36 -4.28 -3.92
CA ARG A 111 -12.28 -3.20 -4.31
C ARG A 111 -12.87 -2.49 -3.09
N SER A 112 -13.35 -3.24 -2.10
CA SER A 112 -13.89 -2.68 -0.86
C SER A 112 -12.83 -1.94 -0.05
N PHE A 113 -11.62 -2.46 0.00
CA PHE A 113 -10.49 -1.79 0.66
C PHE A 113 -10.16 -0.46 -0.02
N ALA A 114 -10.03 -0.45 -1.36
CA ALA A 114 -9.74 0.77 -2.12
C ALA A 114 -10.80 1.86 -1.88
N ARG A 115 -12.09 1.50 -1.93
CA ARG A 115 -13.17 2.45 -1.63
C ARG A 115 -13.12 2.99 -0.20
N ARG A 116 -12.82 2.15 0.80
CA ARG A 116 -12.71 2.59 2.20
C ARG A 116 -11.57 3.56 2.41
N VAL A 117 -10.42 3.30 1.80
CA VAL A 117 -9.27 4.20 1.87
C VAL A 117 -9.59 5.54 1.20
N ALA A 118 -10.19 5.49 0.00
CA ALA A 118 -10.61 6.69 -0.71
C ALA A 118 -11.66 7.50 0.07
N LEU A 119 -12.66 6.84 0.67
CA LEU A 119 -13.68 7.49 1.49
C LEU A 119 -13.09 8.16 2.74
N ASP A 120 -12.11 7.52 3.38
CA ASP A 120 -11.41 8.11 4.54
C ASP A 120 -10.63 9.38 4.12
N ALA A 121 -10.01 9.37 2.94
CA ALA A 121 -9.34 10.54 2.37
C ALA A 121 -10.33 11.66 2.02
N VAL A 122 -11.42 11.34 1.31
CA VAL A 122 -12.46 12.30 0.95
C VAL A 122 -13.03 13.00 2.18
N LYS A 123 -13.38 12.25 3.23
CA LYS A 123 -13.94 12.81 4.47
C LYS A 123 -12.98 13.76 5.20
N ARG A 124 -11.68 13.63 5.00
CA ARG A 124 -10.67 14.44 5.70
C ARG A 124 -10.25 15.68 4.91
N TYR A 125 -10.13 15.52 3.59
CA TYR A 125 -9.43 16.49 2.77
C TYR A 125 -10.33 17.12 1.69
N TRP A 126 -11.54 16.59 1.49
CA TRP A 126 -12.46 17.07 0.48
C TRP A 126 -13.89 17.13 1.05
N LEU A 127 -14.12 18.12 1.92
CA LEU A 127 -15.41 18.27 2.66
C LEU A 127 -16.60 18.54 1.75
N GLU A 128 -16.37 19.18 0.60
CA GLU A 128 -17.39 19.53 -0.41
C GLU A 128 -17.43 18.50 -1.56
N ALA A 129 -17.00 17.27 -1.31
CA ALA A 129 -17.05 16.23 -2.32
C ALA A 129 -18.48 16.00 -2.81
N PRO A 130 -18.71 15.90 -4.15
CA PRO A 130 -20.03 15.63 -4.70
C PRO A 130 -20.66 14.38 -4.09
N GLU A 131 -21.95 14.43 -3.80
CA GLU A 131 -22.66 13.33 -3.12
C GLU A 131 -22.52 12.01 -3.85
N VAL A 132 -22.56 12.01 -5.19
CA VAL A 132 -22.39 10.80 -6.02
C VAL A 132 -21.05 10.13 -5.79
N VAL A 133 -19.96 10.88 -5.52
CA VAL A 133 -18.64 10.36 -5.18
C VAL A 133 -18.68 9.66 -3.82
N VAL A 134 -19.22 10.34 -2.82
CA VAL A 134 -19.34 9.83 -1.45
C VAL A 134 -20.21 8.57 -1.42
N GLU A 135 -21.31 8.58 -2.14
CA GLU A 135 -22.25 7.46 -2.21
C GLU A 135 -21.62 6.23 -2.91
N TYR A 136 -20.95 6.41 -4.05
CA TYR A 136 -20.22 5.34 -4.70
C TYR A 136 -19.14 4.72 -3.78
N LEU A 137 -18.38 5.56 -3.10
CA LEU A 137 -17.33 5.08 -2.20
C LEU A 137 -17.89 4.31 -0.99
N LYS A 138 -19.06 4.70 -0.50
CA LYS A 138 -19.77 4.00 0.61
C LYS A 138 -20.34 2.66 0.17
N THR A 139 -21.07 2.65 -0.93
CA THR A 139 -21.91 1.51 -1.35
C THR A 139 -21.18 0.56 -2.28
N GLY A 140 -20.33 1.08 -3.17
CA GLY A 140 -19.75 0.35 -4.28
C GLY A 140 -20.76 0.06 -5.39
N ASP A 141 -21.82 0.86 -5.48
CA ASP A 141 -22.83 0.75 -6.53
C ASP A 141 -22.21 1.10 -7.89
N GLU A 142 -21.98 0.08 -8.71
CA GLU A 142 -21.31 0.23 -10.01
C GLU A 142 -22.10 1.10 -10.98
N THR A 143 -23.42 1.28 -10.79
CA THR A 143 -24.22 2.20 -11.60
C THR A 143 -23.82 3.66 -11.43
N LYS A 144 -23.21 4.00 -10.28
CA LYS A 144 -22.75 5.37 -9.95
C LYS A 144 -21.28 5.60 -10.27
N ARG A 145 -20.55 4.55 -10.66
CA ARG A 145 -19.09 4.62 -10.85
C ARG A 145 -18.66 5.65 -11.87
N ALA A 146 -19.32 5.68 -13.05
CA ALA A 146 -18.99 6.63 -14.11
C ALA A 146 -19.23 8.07 -13.65
N ALA A 147 -20.41 8.35 -13.13
CA ALA A 147 -20.77 9.70 -12.64
C ALA A 147 -19.86 10.16 -11.48
N ALA A 148 -19.48 9.26 -10.58
CA ALA A 148 -18.53 9.57 -9.51
C ALA A 148 -17.13 9.88 -10.05
N GLY A 149 -16.69 9.17 -11.08
CA GLY A 149 -15.41 9.40 -11.76
C GLY A 149 -15.38 10.77 -12.46
N ASP A 150 -16.43 11.10 -13.20
CA ASP A 150 -16.56 12.37 -13.91
C ASP A 150 -16.59 13.56 -12.94
N ALA A 151 -17.34 13.44 -11.85
CA ALA A 151 -17.42 14.48 -10.81
C ALA A 151 -16.08 14.67 -10.09
N ALA A 152 -15.35 13.61 -9.77
CA ALA A 152 -14.03 13.70 -9.16
C ALA A 152 -13.01 14.34 -10.11
N TRP A 153 -13.06 14.00 -11.40
CA TRP A 153 -12.20 14.59 -12.42
C TRP A 153 -12.47 16.08 -12.65
N ALA A 154 -13.74 16.47 -12.68
CA ALA A 154 -14.14 17.88 -12.82
C ALA A 154 -13.62 18.72 -11.64
N ALA A 155 -13.78 18.21 -10.41
CA ALA A 155 -13.28 18.88 -9.21
C ALA A 155 -11.75 19.00 -9.18
N ALA A 156 -11.04 17.94 -9.60
CA ALA A 156 -9.57 17.98 -9.69
C ALA A 156 -9.08 19.02 -10.71
N ARG A 157 -9.78 19.18 -11.84
CA ARG A 157 -9.48 20.23 -12.83
C ARG A 157 -9.71 21.62 -12.27
N ALA A 158 -10.81 21.85 -11.57
CA ALA A 158 -11.11 23.14 -10.95
C ALA A 158 -10.03 23.52 -9.92
N ALA A 159 -9.69 22.60 -9.01
CA ALA A 159 -8.66 22.81 -8.00
C ALA A 159 -7.27 23.07 -8.61
N ALA A 160 -6.90 22.37 -9.69
CA ALA A 160 -5.64 22.61 -10.40
C ALA A 160 -5.63 23.98 -11.11
N GLY A 161 -6.77 24.41 -11.66
CA GLY A 161 -6.93 25.73 -12.26
C GLY A 161 -6.76 26.85 -11.22
N ASP A 162 -7.40 26.74 -10.09
CA ASP A 162 -7.35 27.71 -8.99
C ASP A 162 -5.92 27.80 -8.40
N ALA A 163 -5.24 26.67 -8.20
CA ALA A 163 -3.87 26.64 -7.71
C ALA A 163 -2.88 27.29 -8.69
N ALA A 164 -3.02 27.03 -9.99
CA ALA A 164 -2.21 27.65 -11.01
C ALA A 164 -2.43 29.16 -11.11
N TRP A 165 -3.68 29.60 -10.95
CA TRP A 165 -4.04 31.02 -10.96
C TRP A 165 -3.50 31.75 -9.74
N ALA A 166 -3.64 31.18 -8.53
CA ALA A 166 -3.08 31.72 -7.31
C ALA A 166 -1.54 31.86 -7.39
N ALA A 167 -0.86 30.81 -7.86
CA ALA A 167 0.60 30.84 -8.03
C ALA A 167 1.07 31.90 -9.04
N ALA A 168 0.33 32.08 -10.17
CA ALA A 168 0.61 33.11 -11.15
C ALA A 168 0.39 34.53 -10.61
N TRP A 169 -0.65 34.70 -9.79
CA TRP A 169 -0.94 35.98 -9.13
C TRP A 169 0.11 36.34 -8.09
N ASP A 170 0.50 35.39 -7.23
CA ASP A 170 1.55 35.59 -6.22
C ASP A 170 2.91 35.93 -6.88
N ALA A 171 3.28 35.22 -7.97
CA ALA A 171 4.50 35.49 -8.73
C ALA A 171 4.47 36.87 -9.39
N ALA A 172 3.33 37.28 -9.97
CA ALA A 172 3.17 38.61 -10.55
C ALA A 172 3.22 39.72 -9.49
N TRP A 173 2.64 39.50 -8.32
CA TRP A 173 2.68 40.42 -7.20
C TRP A 173 4.08 40.58 -6.60
N ASP A 174 4.81 39.48 -6.43
CA ASP A 174 6.19 39.48 -5.96
C ASP A 174 7.15 40.14 -6.96
N ALA A 175 6.95 39.91 -8.27
CA ALA A 175 7.70 40.59 -9.32
C ALA A 175 7.42 42.11 -9.33
N ALA A 176 6.16 42.54 -9.14
CA ALA A 176 5.80 43.94 -9.05
C ALA A 176 6.39 44.62 -7.79
N ARG A 177 6.40 43.92 -6.64
CA ARG A 177 7.05 44.41 -5.42
C ARG A 177 8.58 44.50 -5.56
N ALA A 178 9.22 43.50 -6.18
CA ALA A 178 10.66 43.50 -6.46
C ALA A 178 11.07 44.67 -7.39
N ALA A 179 10.22 44.97 -8.40
CA ALA A 179 10.42 46.10 -9.29
C ALA A 179 10.22 47.46 -8.61
N ALA A 180 9.32 47.56 -7.61
CA ALA A 180 9.01 48.80 -6.89
C ALA A 180 9.93 49.07 -5.69
N GLY A 181 10.65 48.08 -5.17
CA GLY A 181 11.45 48.13 -3.95
C GLY A 181 12.97 48.19 -4.22
N ALA A 182 13.47 49.26 -4.83
CA ALA A 182 14.89 49.41 -5.15
C ALA A 182 15.76 49.77 -3.94
N ALA A 183 16.17 48.81 -3.15
CA ALA A 183 17.37 48.94 -2.34
C ALA A 183 18.11 47.59 -2.30
N ALA A 184 19.14 47.45 -3.13
CA ALA A 184 19.94 46.21 -3.30
C ALA A 184 20.52 45.66 -1.97
N ARG A 185 20.58 46.46 -0.91
CA ARG A 185 21.03 46.05 0.43
C ARG A 185 19.97 45.33 1.24
N ASP A 186 18.70 45.67 1.09
CA ASP A 186 17.61 45.05 1.80
C ASP A 186 17.15 43.76 1.12
N ALA A 187 17.26 43.69 -0.21
CA ALA A 187 16.99 42.50 -0.97
C ALA A 187 17.95 41.35 -0.65
N ALA A 188 19.25 41.61 -0.47
CA ALA A 188 20.23 40.59 -0.08
C ALA A 188 20.01 40.05 1.34
N ARG A 189 19.62 40.90 2.30
CA ARG A 189 19.28 40.46 3.66
C ARG A 189 17.95 39.75 3.74
N ALA A 190 16.95 40.21 2.99
CA ALA A 190 15.65 39.57 2.93
C ALA A 190 15.73 38.20 2.23
N ALA A 191 16.49 38.08 1.13
CA ALA A 191 16.68 36.82 0.42
C ALA A 191 17.41 35.76 1.29
N ALA A 192 18.47 36.14 2.02
CA ALA A 192 19.15 35.20 2.92
C ALA A 192 18.26 34.77 4.12
N GLY A 193 17.49 35.69 4.68
CA GLY A 193 16.55 35.38 5.74
C GLY A 193 15.32 34.60 5.30
N ALA A 194 14.85 34.80 4.08
CA ALA A 194 13.79 34.03 3.47
C ALA A 194 14.25 32.60 3.14
N ALA A 195 15.40 32.46 2.48
CA ALA A 195 15.94 31.14 2.14
C ALA A 195 16.20 30.26 3.37
N ALA A 196 16.68 30.83 4.48
CA ALA A 196 16.89 30.09 5.71
C ALA A 196 15.58 29.68 6.38
N ARG A 197 14.54 30.54 6.32
CA ARG A 197 13.20 30.21 6.85
C ARG A 197 12.51 29.19 5.99
N ASP A 198 12.59 29.30 4.66
CA ASP A 198 11.98 28.37 3.73
C ASP A 198 12.61 26.99 3.83
N ALA A 199 13.95 26.89 3.93
CA ALA A 199 14.65 25.62 4.14
C ALA A 199 14.27 24.95 5.47
N ALA A 200 14.15 25.72 6.55
CA ALA A 200 13.71 25.17 7.85
C ALA A 200 12.24 24.74 7.83
N TRP A 201 11.40 25.50 7.14
CA TRP A 201 9.98 25.18 6.95
C TRP A 201 9.79 23.94 6.10
N ASP A 202 10.53 23.82 4.99
CA ASP A 202 10.48 22.67 4.10
C ASP A 202 10.98 21.40 4.78
N ALA A 203 12.05 21.49 5.58
CA ALA A 203 12.54 20.35 6.38
C ALA A 203 11.54 19.89 7.43
N ALA A 204 10.90 20.82 8.15
CA ALA A 204 9.85 20.50 9.13
C ALA A 204 8.61 19.91 8.47
N ARG A 205 8.23 20.42 7.29
CA ARG A 205 7.12 19.95 6.49
C ARG A 205 7.36 18.55 5.94
N ALA A 206 8.58 18.27 5.46
CA ALA A 206 8.98 16.94 4.97
C ALA A 206 8.93 15.90 6.11
N ALA A 207 9.49 16.21 7.28
CA ALA A 207 9.45 15.30 8.43
C ALA A 207 8.02 15.02 8.92
N ALA A 208 7.15 16.04 8.96
CA ALA A 208 5.74 15.87 9.31
C ALA A 208 4.98 15.03 8.27
N TRP A 209 5.30 15.21 6.98
CA TRP A 209 4.75 14.42 5.90
C TRP A 209 5.13 12.94 6.00
N ASP A 210 6.40 12.63 6.24
CA ASP A 210 6.90 11.25 6.38
C ASP A 210 6.25 10.53 7.57
N ALA A 211 6.11 11.22 8.71
CA ALA A 211 5.42 10.67 9.88
C ALA A 211 3.93 10.39 9.61
N ALA A 212 3.23 11.32 8.94
CA ALA A 212 1.84 11.15 8.55
C ALA A 212 1.65 10.02 7.54
N TRP A 213 2.54 9.90 6.56
CA TRP A 213 2.56 8.83 5.57
C TRP A 213 2.76 7.46 6.22
N ALA A 214 3.74 7.33 7.11
CA ALA A 214 4.00 6.10 7.84
C ALA A 214 2.80 5.67 8.71
N ALA A 215 2.14 6.62 9.38
CA ALA A 215 0.94 6.37 10.16
C ALA A 215 -0.26 5.91 9.28
N ALA A 216 -0.47 6.56 8.13
CA ALA A 216 -1.50 6.18 7.18
C ALA A 216 -1.26 4.77 6.61
N LYS A 217 -0.02 4.46 6.23
CA LYS A 217 0.38 3.13 5.73
C LYS A 217 0.12 2.04 6.77
N ARG A 218 0.47 2.27 8.05
CA ARG A 218 0.15 1.32 9.15
C ARG A 218 -1.34 1.07 9.26
N LYS A 219 -2.16 2.13 9.28
CA LYS A 219 -3.62 2.03 9.38
C LYS A 219 -4.23 1.25 8.21
N GLN A 220 -3.78 1.50 6.99
CA GLN A 220 -4.21 0.78 5.79
C GLN A 220 -3.82 -0.70 5.84
N ARG A 221 -2.59 -0.98 6.28
CA ARG A 221 -2.06 -2.34 6.47
C ARG A 221 -2.94 -3.15 7.42
N ASP A 222 -3.26 -2.59 8.58
CA ASP A 222 -4.11 -3.24 9.58
C ASP A 222 -5.56 -3.43 9.09
N LEU A 223 -6.09 -2.43 8.39
CA LEU A 223 -7.42 -2.52 7.78
C LEU A 223 -7.49 -3.67 6.77
N PHE A 224 -6.55 -3.72 5.83
CA PHE A 224 -6.51 -4.76 4.80
C PHE A 224 -6.37 -6.16 5.40
N LYS A 225 -5.50 -6.32 6.41
CA LYS A 225 -5.35 -7.59 7.14
C LYS A 225 -6.65 -8.06 7.78
N ARG A 226 -7.38 -7.14 8.44
CA ARG A 226 -8.68 -7.49 9.05
C ARG A 226 -9.71 -7.90 8.00
N MET A 227 -9.73 -7.24 6.84
CA MET A 227 -10.65 -7.58 5.75
C MET A 227 -10.33 -8.96 5.16
N VAL A 228 -9.07 -9.22 4.85
CA VAL A 228 -8.60 -10.52 4.34
C VAL A 228 -8.90 -11.67 5.30
N ASN A 229 -8.65 -11.47 6.61
CA ASN A 229 -8.87 -12.54 7.60
C ASN A 229 -10.34 -12.93 7.78
N LYS A 230 -11.29 -12.11 7.32
CA LYS A 230 -12.73 -12.46 7.34
C LYS A 230 -13.12 -13.40 6.21
N GLU A 231 -12.34 -13.42 5.14
CA GLU A 231 -12.62 -14.23 3.94
C GLU A 231 -11.96 -15.62 3.98
N PHE A 232 -11.02 -15.83 4.88
CA PHE A 232 -10.39 -17.14 5.15
C PHE A 232 -11.02 -17.86 6.34
#